data_0be5abfaf4d81fbc1dcd342a0315d245
#
_entry.id   0be5abfaf4d81fbc1dcd342a0315d245
#
_cell.length_a   1.000
_cell.length_b   1.000
_cell.length_c   1.000
_cell.angle_alpha   90.00
_cell.angle_beta   90.00
_cell.angle_gamma   90.00
#
_symmetry.space_group_name_H-M   'P 1'
#
loop_
_entity.id
_entity.type
_entity.pdbx_description
1 polymer ?
#
loop_
_entity_poly.entity_id
_entity_poly.type
_entity_poly.pdbx_seq_one_letter_code
_entity_poly.pdbx_strand_id
1 'polypeptide(L)'
;PQYKKFLDSDVIYPFREQEITLLKRLAVAYGRIDEYPKSIKICEMLLRSLREGYMAEWEIEELSIAANLSKYYGAVGNYRYSMELCEYILPKVRKYANAPIMTFVLGEMAWNMNEMIESGMEGEEKAEYCRKKYKQAYFVSAAASGELDKKVFSDLYETMFGEKIE
;
A
#
# COMPACT_ATOMS: atom_id res chain seq x y z
N PRO A 1 22.26 -16.05 1.70
CA PRO A 1 22.47 -14.67 2.15
C PRO A 1 21.99 -14.51 3.58
N GLN A 2 22.68 -13.70 4.39
CA GLN A 2 22.44 -13.54 5.82
C GLN A 2 21.00 -13.12 6.17
N TYR A 3 20.33 -12.34 5.30
CA TYR A 3 18.94 -11.88 5.54
C TYR A 3 17.92 -13.02 5.64
N LYS A 4 18.15 -14.21 5.02
CA LYS A 4 17.24 -15.36 5.16
C LYS A 4 17.07 -15.82 6.61
N LYS A 5 18.11 -15.68 7.44
CA LYS A 5 18.05 -16.03 8.86
C LYS A 5 17.11 -15.13 9.65
N PHE A 6 16.92 -13.87 9.21
CA PHE A 6 16.06 -12.90 9.88
C PHE A 6 14.59 -13.02 9.44
N LEU A 7 14.33 -13.41 8.19
CA LEU A 7 12.97 -13.57 7.66
C LEU A 7 12.17 -14.69 8.33
N ASP A 8 12.86 -15.70 8.84
CA ASP A 8 12.24 -16.89 9.45
C ASP A 8 12.39 -16.91 10.99
N SER A 9 12.88 -15.83 11.61
CA SER A 9 13.06 -15.73 13.05
C SER A 9 12.01 -14.82 13.69
N ASP A 10 11.51 -15.19 14.86
CA ASP A 10 10.65 -14.33 15.71
C ASP A 10 11.48 -13.25 16.45
N VAL A 11 12.78 -13.14 16.16
CA VAL A 11 13.67 -12.19 16.79
C VAL A 11 13.47 -10.80 16.19
N ILE A 12 13.17 -9.83 17.06
CA ILE A 12 13.14 -8.42 16.72
C ILE A 12 14.57 -7.97 16.49
N TYR A 13 14.85 -7.48 15.29
CA TYR A 13 16.17 -6.98 14.93
C TYR A 13 16.17 -5.45 14.89
N PRO A 14 17.00 -4.76 15.68
CA PRO A 14 17.10 -3.30 15.63
C PRO A 14 17.88 -2.88 14.39
N PHE A 15 17.16 -2.68 13.26
CA PHE A 15 17.77 -2.23 12.02
C PHE A 15 18.23 -0.78 12.13
N ARG A 16 19.38 -0.48 11.50
CA ARG A 16 19.83 0.90 11.26
C ARG A 16 19.09 1.49 10.07
N GLU A 17 19.08 2.81 9.97
CA GLU A 17 18.40 3.55 8.90
C GLU A 17 18.79 3.05 7.50
N GLN A 18 20.10 2.85 7.25
CA GLN A 18 20.58 2.35 5.96
C GLN A 18 20.08 0.94 5.65
N GLU A 19 19.96 0.09 6.67
CA GLU A 19 19.46 -1.28 6.52
C GLU A 19 17.96 -1.28 6.21
N ILE A 20 17.17 -0.43 6.88
CA ILE A 20 15.74 -0.23 6.60
C ILE A 20 15.56 0.24 5.15
N THR A 21 16.32 1.26 4.73
CA THR A 21 16.28 1.78 3.37
C THR A 21 16.63 0.71 2.34
N LEU A 22 17.68 -0.08 2.58
CA LEU A 22 18.09 -1.15 1.68
C LEU A 22 17.04 -2.25 1.59
N LEU A 23 16.49 -2.69 2.71
CA LEU A 23 15.45 -3.73 2.76
C LEU A 23 14.14 -3.27 2.13
N LYS A 24 13.75 -2.00 2.30
CA LYS A 24 12.61 -1.41 1.55
C LYS A 24 12.82 -1.49 0.05
N ARG A 25 14.00 -1.07 -0.44
CA ARG A 25 14.33 -1.16 -1.87
C ARG A 25 14.33 -2.61 -2.37
N LEU A 26 14.83 -3.54 -1.56
CA LEU A 26 14.81 -4.96 -1.88
C LEU A 26 13.37 -5.50 -1.97
N ALA A 27 12.49 -5.14 -1.04
CA ALA A 27 11.07 -5.50 -1.11
C ALA A 27 10.41 -4.97 -2.39
N VAL A 28 10.68 -3.71 -2.75
CA VAL A 28 10.17 -3.12 -4.00
C VAL A 28 10.74 -3.83 -5.22
N ALA A 29 12.02 -4.21 -5.21
CA ALA A 29 12.65 -4.94 -6.32
C ALA A 29 12.01 -6.32 -6.51
N TYR A 30 11.74 -7.06 -5.43
CA TYR A 30 11.00 -8.32 -5.50
C TYR A 30 9.57 -8.13 -6.01
N GLY A 31 8.86 -7.09 -5.56
CA GLY A 31 7.52 -6.79 -6.05
C GLY A 31 7.47 -6.44 -7.55
N ARG A 32 8.53 -5.87 -8.12
CA ARG A 32 8.63 -5.57 -9.56
C ARG A 32 8.83 -6.80 -10.45
N ILE A 33 9.25 -7.90 -9.88
CA ILE A 33 9.44 -9.19 -10.57
C ILE A 33 8.44 -10.24 -10.07
N ASP A 34 7.31 -9.79 -9.49
CA ASP A 34 6.19 -10.59 -9.02
C ASP A 34 6.53 -11.62 -7.92
N GLU A 35 7.67 -11.47 -7.28
CA GLU A 35 8.09 -12.28 -6.13
C GLU A 35 7.45 -11.76 -4.82
N TYR A 36 6.12 -11.55 -4.85
CA TYR A 36 5.35 -10.97 -3.75
C TYR A 36 5.55 -11.64 -2.38
N PRO A 37 5.64 -13.00 -2.28
CA PRO A 37 5.91 -13.63 -0.98
C PRO A 37 7.20 -13.17 -0.31
N LYS A 38 8.25 -12.87 -1.09
CA LYS A 38 9.52 -12.32 -0.55
C LYS A 38 9.35 -10.87 -0.13
N SER A 39 8.62 -10.07 -0.91
CA SER A 39 8.29 -8.68 -0.57
C SER A 39 7.50 -8.60 0.73
N ILE A 40 6.48 -9.43 0.89
CA ILE A 40 5.66 -9.53 2.10
C ILE A 40 6.52 -9.83 3.32
N LYS A 41 7.33 -10.90 3.28
CA LYS A 41 8.21 -11.27 4.40
C LYS A 41 9.14 -10.13 4.83
N ILE A 42 9.74 -9.42 3.87
CA ILE A 42 10.64 -8.29 4.18
C ILE A 42 9.85 -7.14 4.83
N CYS A 43 8.69 -6.78 4.29
CA CYS A 43 7.87 -5.72 4.84
C CYS A 43 7.36 -6.05 6.25
N GLU A 44 6.91 -7.27 6.49
CA GLU A 44 6.47 -7.72 7.82
C GLU A 44 7.60 -7.68 8.85
N MET A 45 8.79 -8.14 8.47
CA MET A 45 9.97 -8.07 9.32
C MET A 45 10.32 -6.63 9.68
N LEU A 46 10.30 -5.72 8.70
CA LEU A 46 10.57 -4.29 8.93
C LEU A 46 9.50 -3.66 9.83
N LEU A 47 8.21 -3.92 9.59
CA LEU A 47 7.12 -3.39 10.41
C LEU A 47 7.20 -3.88 11.86
N ARG A 48 7.51 -5.16 12.07
CA ARG A 48 7.73 -5.69 13.42
C ARG A 48 8.87 -4.96 14.12
N SER A 49 10.01 -4.79 13.46
CA SER A 49 11.17 -4.11 14.03
C SER A 49 10.89 -2.64 14.35
N LEU A 50 10.15 -1.92 13.49
CA LEU A 50 9.81 -0.52 13.74
C LEU A 50 8.81 -0.35 14.89
N ARG A 51 7.79 -1.21 14.97
CA ARG A 51 6.74 -1.12 16.00
C ARG A 51 7.25 -1.52 17.39
N GLU A 52 8.07 -2.55 17.48
CA GLU A 52 8.58 -3.07 18.74
C GLU A 52 9.90 -2.40 19.18
N GLY A 53 10.59 -1.75 18.25
CA GLY A 53 11.86 -1.06 18.50
C GLY A 53 11.77 0.34 19.12
N TYR A 54 10.56 0.80 19.56
CA TYR A 54 10.33 2.13 20.17
C TYR A 54 10.80 3.34 19.33
N MET A 55 10.77 3.23 18.01
CA MET A 55 11.22 4.29 17.12
C MET A 55 10.04 5.17 16.66
N ALA A 56 9.46 5.96 17.57
CA ALA A 56 8.38 6.92 17.26
C ALA A 56 8.73 7.91 16.14
N GLU A 57 10.02 8.14 15.89
CA GLU A 57 10.52 9.00 14.83
C GLU A 57 10.29 8.43 13.41
N TRP A 58 9.98 7.13 13.30
CA TRP A 58 9.86 6.40 12.04
C TRP A 58 8.41 6.16 11.58
N GLU A 59 7.44 6.90 12.12
CA GLU A 59 6.03 6.66 11.79
C GLU A 59 5.75 6.81 10.29
N ILE A 60 6.37 7.75 9.58
CA ILE A 60 6.21 7.90 8.13
C ILE A 60 6.82 6.71 7.38
N GLU A 61 7.97 6.20 7.82
CA GLU A 61 8.59 5.01 7.25
C GLU A 61 7.71 3.77 7.49
N GLU A 62 7.16 3.60 8.69
CA GLU A 62 6.20 2.55 8.99
C GLU A 62 5.00 2.62 8.03
N LEU A 63 4.41 3.79 7.84
CA LEU A 63 3.28 3.98 6.94
C LEU A 63 3.64 3.66 5.48
N SER A 64 4.83 4.05 5.03
CA SER A 64 5.33 3.73 3.69
C SER A 64 5.52 2.22 3.48
N ILE A 65 6.06 1.51 4.48
CA ILE A 65 6.25 0.06 4.42
C ILE A 65 4.90 -0.65 4.47
N ALA A 66 3.98 -0.22 5.33
CA ALA A 66 2.64 -0.79 5.44
C ALA A 66 1.82 -0.58 4.14
N ALA A 67 1.99 0.57 3.47
CA ALA A 67 1.37 0.83 2.17
C ALA A 67 1.90 -0.13 1.09
N ASN A 68 3.22 -0.36 1.02
CA ASN A 68 3.75 -1.38 0.11
C ASN A 68 3.26 -2.79 0.45
N LEU A 69 3.16 -3.11 1.74
CA LEU A 69 2.65 -4.41 2.19
C LEU A 69 1.19 -4.62 1.78
N SER A 70 0.34 -3.58 1.87
CA SER A 70 -1.05 -3.68 1.41
C SER A 70 -1.13 -4.06 -0.07
N LYS A 71 -0.33 -3.39 -0.93
CA LYS A 71 -0.22 -3.74 -2.35
C LYS A 71 0.17 -5.20 -2.57
N TYR A 72 1.19 -5.69 -1.86
CA TYR A 72 1.67 -7.06 -2.07
C TYR A 72 0.65 -8.11 -1.60
N TYR A 73 -0.09 -7.83 -0.53
CA TYR A 73 -1.20 -8.70 -0.11
C TYR A 73 -2.35 -8.69 -1.11
N GLY A 74 -2.70 -7.53 -1.67
CA GLY A 74 -3.65 -7.43 -2.76
C GLY A 74 -3.22 -8.28 -3.96
N ALA A 75 -1.96 -8.12 -4.39
CA ALA A 75 -1.41 -8.85 -5.54
C ALA A 75 -1.40 -10.39 -5.38
N VAL A 76 -1.39 -10.91 -4.15
CA VAL A 76 -1.54 -12.35 -3.88
C VAL A 76 -2.97 -12.78 -3.56
N GLY A 77 -3.96 -11.89 -3.77
CA GLY A 77 -5.38 -12.18 -3.56
C GLY A 77 -5.88 -12.08 -2.12
N ASN A 78 -5.03 -11.65 -1.18
CA ASN A 78 -5.45 -11.40 0.20
C ASN A 78 -6.02 -9.99 0.36
N TYR A 79 -7.09 -9.71 -0.37
CA TYR A 79 -7.72 -8.38 -0.47
C TYR A 79 -8.22 -7.85 0.87
N ARG A 80 -8.78 -8.71 1.73
CA ARG A 80 -9.29 -8.29 3.05
C ARG A 80 -8.17 -7.74 3.93
N TYR A 81 -7.06 -8.45 4.03
CA TYR A 81 -5.93 -7.98 4.84
C TYR A 81 -5.27 -6.74 4.24
N SER A 82 -5.21 -6.66 2.91
CA SER A 82 -4.79 -5.44 2.21
C SER A 82 -5.67 -4.25 2.57
N MET A 83 -7.00 -4.43 2.59
CA MET A 83 -7.96 -3.38 3.00
C MET A 83 -7.78 -2.96 4.46
N GLU A 84 -7.61 -3.90 5.39
CA GLU A 84 -7.35 -3.63 6.81
C GLU A 84 -6.09 -2.76 6.99
N LEU A 85 -5.02 -3.07 6.26
CA LEU A 85 -3.80 -2.24 6.25
C LEU A 85 -4.07 -0.84 5.72
N CYS A 86 -4.80 -0.70 4.62
CA CYS A 86 -5.18 0.60 4.07
C CYS A 86 -6.01 1.43 5.05
N GLU A 87 -6.97 0.81 5.73
CA GLU A 87 -7.82 1.45 6.75
C GLU A 87 -7.00 1.89 7.98
N TYR A 88 -6.00 1.12 8.37
CA TYR A 88 -5.06 1.49 9.42
C TYR A 88 -4.18 2.69 9.04
N ILE A 89 -3.69 2.72 7.79
CA ILE A 89 -2.77 3.73 7.30
C ILE A 89 -3.46 5.07 7.06
N LEU A 90 -4.64 5.07 6.42
CA LEU A 90 -5.28 6.27 5.88
C LEU A 90 -5.47 7.41 6.89
N PRO A 91 -6.00 7.19 8.12
CA PRO A 91 -6.16 8.26 9.10
C PRO A 91 -4.82 8.85 9.57
N LYS A 92 -3.77 8.03 9.68
CA LYS A 92 -2.43 8.44 10.08
C LYS A 92 -1.76 9.27 8.99
N VAL A 93 -1.84 8.84 7.73
CA VAL A 93 -1.29 9.57 6.59
C VAL A 93 -1.95 10.94 6.42
N ARG A 94 -3.25 11.05 6.69
CA ARG A 94 -3.96 12.34 6.70
C ARG A 94 -3.39 13.30 7.74
N LYS A 95 -3.06 12.81 8.93
CA LYS A 95 -2.43 13.62 9.99
C LYS A 95 -1.10 14.24 9.54
N TYR A 96 -0.34 13.54 8.73
CA TYR A 96 0.95 14.01 8.20
C TYR A 96 0.86 14.74 6.87
N ALA A 97 -0.34 14.88 6.30
CA ALA A 97 -0.56 15.45 4.97
C ALA A 97 0.35 14.85 3.89
N ASN A 98 0.68 13.55 4.00
CA ASN A 98 1.54 12.87 3.04
C ASN A 98 0.72 12.43 1.82
N ALA A 99 0.62 13.33 0.85
CA ALA A 99 -0.18 13.13 -0.36
C ALA A 99 0.23 11.87 -1.17
N PRO A 100 1.52 11.59 -1.41
CA PRO A 100 1.91 10.39 -2.16
C PRO A 100 1.41 9.08 -1.54
N ILE A 101 1.61 8.88 -0.22
CA ILE A 101 1.12 7.68 0.45
C ILE A 101 -0.42 7.66 0.48
N MET A 102 -1.06 8.81 0.69
CA MET A 102 -2.53 8.90 0.72
C MET A 102 -3.14 8.54 -0.63
N THR A 103 -2.60 9.08 -1.74
CA THR A 103 -3.01 8.74 -3.11
C THR A 103 -2.88 7.25 -3.37
N PHE A 104 -1.73 6.68 -3.03
CA PHE A 104 -1.46 5.26 -3.20
C PHE A 104 -2.47 4.40 -2.42
N VAL A 105 -2.67 4.67 -1.13
CA VAL A 105 -3.59 3.90 -0.26
C VAL A 105 -5.04 3.99 -0.74
N LEU A 106 -5.50 5.16 -1.20
CA LEU A 106 -6.85 5.33 -1.75
C LEU A 106 -7.03 4.51 -3.05
N GLY A 107 -6.01 4.47 -3.90
CA GLY A 107 -5.99 3.64 -5.11
C GLY A 107 -6.05 2.14 -4.77
N GLU A 108 -5.24 1.69 -3.82
CA GLU A 108 -5.24 0.29 -3.37
C GLU A 108 -6.60 -0.12 -2.75
N MET A 109 -7.24 0.78 -1.97
CA MET A 109 -8.57 0.50 -1.42
C MET A 109 -9.62 0.32 -2.52
N ALA A 110 -9.56 1.15 -3.56
CA ALA A 110 -10.47 1.04 -4.69
C ALA A 110 -10.23 -0.25 -5.48
N TRP A 111 -8.97 -0.54 -5.78
CA TRP A 111 -8.59 -1.72 -6.54
C TRP A 111 -8.95 -3.02 -5.80
N ASN A 112 -8.58 -3.16 -4.53
CA ASN A 112 -8.92 -4.34 -3.73
C ASN A 112 -10.43 -4.57 -3.64
N MET A 113 -11.23 -3.51 -3.47
CA MET A 113 -12.69 -3.64 -3.43
C MET A 113 -13.23 -4.10 -4.78
N ASN A 114 -12.70 -3.58 -5.89
CA ASN A 114 -13.08 -4.04 -7.23
C ASN A 114 -12.79 -5.53 -7.43
N GLU A 115 -11.58 -5.99 -7.07
CA GLU A 115 -11.20 -7.40 -7.14
C GLU A 115 -12.12 -8.28 -6.26
N MET A 116 -12.52 -7.78 -5.09
CA MET A 116 -13.47 -8.48 -4.22
C MET A 116 -14.86 -8.60 -4.85
N ILE A 117 -15.31 -7.60 -5.57
CA ILE A 117 -16.58 -7.64 -6.33
C ILE A 117 -16.44 -8.64 -7.49
N GLU A 118 -15.41 -8.53 -8.30
CA GLU A 118 -15.19 -9.41 -9.47
C GLU A 118 -15.03 -10.88 -9.06
N SER A 119 -14.44 -11.14 -7.89
CA SER A 119 -14.30 -12.49 -7.34
C SER A 119 -15.53 -13.00 -6.59
N GLY A 120 -16.60 -12.20 -6.49
CA GLY A 120 -17.83 -12.54 -5.76
C GLY A 120 -17.69 -12.54 -4.24
N MET A 121 -16.63 -11.97 -3.67
CA MET A 121 -16.46 -11.79 -2.22
C MET A 121 -17.30 -10.65 -1.67
N GLU A 122 -17.62 -9.67 -2.49
CA GLU A 122 -18.46 -8.52 -2.19
C GLU A 122 -19.48 -8.32 -3.30
N GLY A 123 -20.59 -7.64 -3.00
CA GLY A 123 -21.65 -7.38 -3.97
C GLY A 123 -21.42 -6.11 -4.78
N GLU A 124 -22.12 -6.01 -5.91
CA GLU A 124 -22.09 -4.85 -6.83
C GLU A 124 -22.48 -3.52 -6.16
N GLU A 125 -23.20 -3.57 -5.02
CA GLU A 125 -23.53 -2.37 -4.25
C GLU A 125 -22.29 -1.62 -3.71
N LYS A 126 -21.11 -2.31 -3.70
CA LYS A 126 -19.82 -1.71 -3.33
C LYS A 126 -19.14 -0.94 -4.47
N ALA A 127 -19.66 -0.99 -5.70
CA ALA A 127 -19.07 -0.29 -6.84
C ALA A 127 -18.95 1.23 -6.61
N GLU A 128 -19.94 1.84 -5.94
CA GLU A 128 -19.87 3.27 -5.59
C GLU A 128 -18.74 3.59 -4.60
N TYR A 129 -18.41 2.65 -3.72
CA TYR A 129 -17.21 2.78 -2.85
C TYR A 129 -15.93 2.87 -3.70
N CYS A 130 -15.78 2.01 -4.72
CA CYS A 130 -14.63 2.03 -5.63
C CYS A 130 -14.52 3.37 -6.34
N ARG A 131 -15.62 3.85 -6.96
CA ARG A 131 -15.67 5.15 -7.63
C ARG A 131 -15.23 6.28 -6.72
N LYS A 132 -15.78 6.32 -5.51
CA LYS A 132 -15.43 7.35 -4.51
C LYS A 132 -13.96 7.32 -4.14
N LYS A 133 -13.36 6.14 -3.97
CA LYS A 133 -11.94 6.02 -3.62
C LYS A 133 -11.02 6.45 -4.75
N TYR A 134 -11.32 6.06 -5.99
CA TYR A 134 -10.56 6.53 -7.16
C TYR A 134 -10.66 8.04 -7.35
N LYS A 135 -11.87 8.63 -7.23
CA LYS A 135 -12.03 10.09 -7.26
C LYS A 135 -11.22 10.78 -6.17
N GLN A 136 -11.23 10.26 -4.94
CA GLN A 136 -10.41 10.79 -3.85
C GLN A 136 -8.91 10.73 -4.18
N ALA A 137 -8.41 9.60 -4.71
CA ALA A 137 -7.01 9.46 -5.12
C ALA A 137 -6.64 10.47 -6.21
N TYR A 138 -7.49 10.63 -7.21
CA TYR A 138 -7.32 11.61 -8.27
C TYR A 138 -7.18 13.03 -7.73
N PHE A 139 -8.09 13.48 -6.86
CA PHE A 139 -8.06 14.85 -6.32
C PHE A 139 -6.87 15.08 -5.39
N VAL A 140 -6.46 14.08 -4.60
CA VAL A 140 -5.25 14.18 -3.78
C VAL A 140 -4.00 14.31 -4.64
N SER A 141 -3.90 13.50 -5.69
CA SER A 141 -2.81 13.56 -6.66
C SER A 141 -2.76 14.92 -7.38
N ALA A 142 -3.90 15.41 -7.85
CA ALA A 142 -4.01 16.70 -8.50
C ALA A 142 -3.58 17.86 -7.58
N ALA A 143 -3.99 17.82 -6.30
CA ALA A 143 -3.60 18.83 -5.31
C ALA A 143 -2.09 18.80 -4.99
N ALA A 144 -1.45 17.63 -5.11
CA ALA A 144 -0.02 17.46 -4.90
C ALA A 144 0.83 17.78 -6.14
N SER A 145 0.22 18.27 -7.23
CA SER A 145 0.87 18.56 -8.52
C SER A 145 1.47 17.34 -9.22
N GLY A 146 0.93 16.16 -8.96
CA GLY A 146 1.35 14.90 -9.58
C GLY A 146 0.62 14.64 -10.91
N GLU A 147 0.97 15.34 -11.98
CA GLU A 147 0.29 15.19 -13.30
C GLU A 147 0.33 13.76 -13.84
N LEU A 148 1.42 13.02 -13.61
CA LEU A 148 1.53 11.63 -14.04
C LEU A 148 0.55 10.73 -13.29
N ASP A 149 0.51 10.83 -11.97
CA ASP A 149 -0.39 10.04 -11.13
C ASP A 149 -1.85 10.40 -11.41
N LYS A 150 -2.14 11.70 -11.59
CA LYS A 150 -3.44 12.20 -11.98
C LYS A 150 -3.94 11.53 -13.27
N LYS A 151 -3.10 11.45 -14.30
CA LYS A 151 -3.44 10.77 -15.54
C LYS A 151 -3.71 9.28 -15.32
N VAL A 152 -2.85 8.60 -14.58
CA VAL A 152 -3.02 7.17 -14.27
C VAL A 152 -4.36 6.90 -13.60
N PHE A 153 -4.74 7.69 -12.59
CA PHE A 153 -6.04 7.51 -11.91
C PHE A 153 -7.22 7.87 -12.81
N SER A 154 -7.09 8.86 -13.69
CA SER A 154 -8.12 9.18 -14.67
C SER A 154 -8.34 8.03 -15.68
N ASP A 155 -7.24 7.51 -16.23
CA ASP A 155 -7.28 6.43 -17.21
C ASP A 155 -7.83 5.13 -16.59
N LEU A 156 -7.43 4.80 -15.37
CA LEU A 156 -7.96 3.65 -14.62
C LEU A 156 -9.45 3.80 -14.33
N TYR A 157 -9.89 4.98 -13.90
CA TYR A 157 -11.30 5.25 -13.63
C TYR A 157 -12.15 5.09 -14.89
N GLU A 158 -11.71 5.69 -16.02
CA GLU A 158 -12.40 5.57 -17.31
C GLU A 158 -12.45 4.10 -17.78
N THR A 159 -11.36 3.36 -17.61
CA THR A 159 -11.29 1.93 -17.98
C THR A 159 -12.25 1.09 -17.16
N MET A 160 -12.34 1.33 -15.84
CA MET A 160 -13.16 0.51 -14.94
C MET A 160 -14.64 0.86 -14.96
N PHE A 161 -14.99 2.12 -15.15
CA PHE A 161 -16.37 2.60 -14.99
C PHE A 161 -16.99 3.14 -16.28
N GLY A 162 -16.23 3.24 -17.37
CA GLY A 162 -16.70 3.75 -18.67
C GLY A 162 -17.04 5.25 -18.67
N GLU A 163 -16.63 5.99 -17.65
CA GLU A 163 -16.92 7.42 -17.47
C GLU A 163 -15.65 8.21 -17.09
N LYS A 164 -15.61 9.49 -17.43
CA LYS A 164 -14.49 10.37 -17.05
C LYS A 164 -14.68 10.94 -15.65
N ILE A 165 -13.57 11.21 -14.97
CA ILE A 165 -13.63 11.97 -13.71
C ILE A 165 -13.87 13.44 -14.06
N GLU A 166 -14.97 13.97 -13.58
CA GLU A 166 -15.32 15.40 -13.65
C GLU A 166 -14.76 16.17 -12.44
#